data_9ebad13a19a80af31726152a77d63224
#
_entry.id   9ebad13a19a80af31726152a77d63224
#
_cell.length_a   1.000
_cell.length_b   1.000
_cell.length_c   1.000
_cell.angle_alpha   90.00
_cell.angle_beta   90.00
_cell.angle_gamma   90.00
#
_symmetry.space_group_name_H-M   'P 1'
#
loop_
_entity.id
_entity.type
_entity.pdbx_description
1 polymer ?
#
loop_
_entity_poly.entity_id
_entity_poly.type
_entity_poly.pdbx_seq_one_letter_code
_entity_poly.pdbx_strand_id
1 'polypeptide(L)' 'MPQDAGPERDDAALLAATARGDRAAARRLTDRLLPVVYAHACRLLGDAAEAEDVAQEAMLRLWRVAPEWRAGEA' A
#
# COMPACT_ATOMS: atom_id res chain seq x y z
N MET A 1 -6.59 -16.37 16.44
CA MET A 1 -6.52 -15.91 16.30
C MET A 1 -6.38 -14.95 15.98
N PRO A 2 -6.36 -14.66 16.09
CA PRO A 2 -6.22 -13.87 15.86
C PRO A 2 -6.17 -12.86 15.68
N GLN A 3 -6.06 -12.55 15.73
CA GLN A 3 -6.01 -11.84 15.57
C GLN A 3 -5.93 -10.87 15.23
N ASP A 4 -5.84 -10.77 15.49
CA ASP A 4 -5.72 -9.92 15.04
C ASP A 4 -6.12 -9.05 14.47
N ALA A 5 -6.12 -8.79 14.97
CA ALA A 5 -6.94 -8.06 14.07
C ALA A 5 -7.15 -6.61 14.41
N GLY A 6 -6.11 -5.90 14.72
CA GLY A 6 -6.22 -4.46 14.88
C GLY A 6 -6.41 -3.80 13.53
N PRO A 7 -6.92 -2.56 13.50
CA PRO A 7 -7.11 -1.86 12.24
C PRO A 7 -5.83 -1.74 11.41
N GLU A 8 -4.69 -1.63 12.05
CA GLU A 8 -3.44 -1.50 11.32
C GLU A 8 -3.05 -2.80 10.64
N ARG A 9 -3.75 -3.88 10.92
CA ARG A 9 -3.51 -5.14 10.24
C ARG A 9 -4.49 -5.39 9.11
N ASP A 10 -5.44 -4.52 8.96
CA ASP A 10 -6.46 -4.64 7.92
C ASP A 10 -6.11 -3.68 6.81
N ASP A 11 -5.58 -4.21 5.73
CA ASP A 11 -5.17 -3.38 4.60
C ASP A 11 -6.35 -2.62 4.01
N ALA A 12 -7.52 -3.24 4.00
CA ALA A 12 -8.70 -2.57 3.46
C ALA A 12 -9.07 -1.36 4.30
N ALA A 13 -8.99 -1.49 5.63
CA ALA A 13 -9.29 -0.37 6.51
C ALA A 13 -8.27 0.74 6.35
N LEU A 14 -6.99 0.38 6.21
CA LEU A 14 -5.95 1.37 6.00
C LEU A 14 -6.12 2.07 4.65
N LEU A 15 -6.50 1.32 3.63
CA LEU A 15 -6.74 1.92 2.33
C LEU A 15 -7.92 2.88 2.37
N ALA A 16 -9.00 2.50 3.05
CA ALA A 16 -10.15 3.37 3.18
C ALA A 16 -9.80 4.65 3.92
N ALA A 17 -9.02 4.54 5.00
CA ALA A 17 -8.60 5.72 5.74
C ALA A 17 -7.69 6.61 4.90
N THR A 18 -6.79 5.99 4.14
CA THR A 18 -5.92 6.74 3.23
C THR A 18 -6.74 7.52 2.21
N ALA A 19 -7.79 6.89 1.69
CA ALA A 19 -8.65 7.54 0.71
C ALA A 19 -9.36 8.75 1.30
N ARG A 20 -9.57 8.74 2.62
CA ARG A 20 -10.18 9.87 3.30
C ARG A 20 -9.17 10.95 3.67
N GLY A 21 -7.90 10.75 3.35
CA GLY A 21 -6.88 11.73 3.62
C GLY A 21 -6.10 11.50 4.91
N ASP A 22 -6.22 10.33 5.51
CA ASP A 22 -5.53 10.00 6.75
C ASP A 22 -4.08 9.67 6.43
N ARG A 23 -3.17 10.59 6.77
CA ARG A 23 -1.75 10.42 6.44
C ARG A 23 -1.10 9.31 7.27
N ALA A 24 -1.54 9.14 8.50
CA ALA A 24 -0.99 8.08 9.34
C ALA A 24 -1.35 6.72 8.76
N ALA A 25 -2.58 6.58 8.27
CA ALA A 25 -3.00 5.34 7.62
C ALA A 25 -2.20 5.09 6.37
N ALA A 26 -1.95 6.14 5.57
CA ALA A 26 -1.15 6.00 4.35
C ALA A 26 0.25 5.51 4.67
N ARG A 27 0.85 6.05 5.72
CA ARG A 27 2.18 5.62 6.12
C ARG A 27 2.20 4.16 6.56
N ARG A 28 1.22 3.76 7.36
CA ARG A 28 1.14 2.38 7.81
C ARG A 28 0.94 1.43 6.65
N LEU A 29 0.07 1.81 5.73
CA LEU A 29 -0.17 0.99 4.56
C LEU A 29 1.09 0.83 3.73
N THR A 30 1.81 1.93 3.53
CA THR A 30 3.07 1.90 2.80
C THR A 30 4.07 0.99 3.50
N ASP A 31 4.20 1.13 4.81
CA ASP A 31 5.16 0.31 5.57
C ASP A 31 4.85 -1.17 5.45
N ARG A 32 3.58 -1.52 5.33
CA ARG A 32 3.19 -2.91 5.21
C ARG A 32 3.37 -3.44 3.80
N LEU A 33 3.04 -2.64 2.80
CA LEU A 33 3.00 -3.11 1.42
C LEU A 33 4.32 -2.96 0.69
N LEU A 34 5.08 -1.93 1.01
CA LEU A 34 6.31 -1.66 0.26
C LEU A 34 7.27 -2.84 0.26
N PRO A 35 7.55 -3.50 1.40
CA PRO A 35 8.46 -4.64 1.36
C PRO A 35 7.96 -5.77 0.49
N VAL A 36 6.65 -6.01 0.48
CA VAL A 36 6.06 -7.08 -0.32
C VAL A 36 6.19 -6.75 -1.80
N VAL A 37 5.85 -5.53 -2.17
CA VAL A 37 5.95 -5.10 -3.56
C VAL A 37 7.40 -5.12 -4.02
N TYR A 38 8.30 -4.65 -3.17
CA TYR A 38 9.71 -4.64 -3.50
C TYR A 38 10.24 -6.07 -3.72
N ALA A 39 9.86 -7.00 -2.86
CA ALA A 39 10.32 -8.38 -2.99
C ALA A 39 9.83 -9.00 -4.29
N HIS A 40 8.58 -8.72 -4.66
CA HIS A 40 8.04 -9.19 -5.93
C HIS A 40 8.80 -8.61 -7.10
N ALA A 41 9.04 -7.30 -7.06
CA ALA A 41 9.74 -6.62 -8.14
C ALA A 41 11.16 -7.15 -8.28
N CYS A 42 11.84 -7.41 -7.16
CA CYS A 42 13.18 -7.97 -7.21
C CYS A 42 13.20 -9.32 -7.93
N ARG A 43 12.21 -10.15 -7.64
CA ARG A 43 12.16 -11.46 -8.27
C ARG A 43 11.89 -11.37 -9.77
N LEU A 44 11.07 -10.41 -10.16
CA LEU A 44 10.71 -10.27 -11.56
C LEU A 44 11.80 -9.60 -12.38
N LEU A 45 12.47 -8.60 -11.80
CA LEU A 45 13.41 -7.78 -12.53
C LEU A 45 14.86 -8.22 -12.36
N GLY A 46 15.18 -8.85 -11.24
CA GLY A 46 16.55 -9.26 -10.97
C GLY A 46 17.48 -8.09 -10.72
N ASP A 47 16.96 -6.92 -10.44
CA ASP A 47 17.75 -5.70 -10.26
C ASP A 47 17.15 -4.92 -9.08
N ALA A 48 17.93 -4.74 -8.02
CA ALA A 48 17.41 -4.11 -6.80
C ALA A 48 17.05 -2.65 -7.02
N ALA A 49 17.86 -1.93 -7.79
CA ALA A 49 17.59 -0.51 -8.03
C ALA A 49 16.31 -0.32 -8.81
N GLU A 50 16.11 -1.13 -9.85
CA GLU A 50 14.89 -1.08 -10.64
C GLU A 50 13.69 -1.48 -9.78
N ALA A 51 13.87 -2.50 -8.94
CA ALA A 51 12.79 -2.97 -8.08
C ALA A 51 12.35 -1.87 -7.12
N GLU A 52 13.30 -1.10 -6.62
CA GLU A 52 12.98 -0.01 -5.71
C GLU A 52 12.17 1.06 -6.43
N ASP A 53 12.56 1.40 -7.64
CA ASP A 53 11.84 2.39 -8.43
C ASP A 53 10.41 1.92 -8.72
N VAL A 54 10.26 0.66 -9.09
CA VAL A 54 8.94 0.11 -9.38
C VAL A 54 8.08 0.09 -8.14
N ALA A 55 8.64 -0.29 -7.00
CA ALA A 55 7.88 -0.34 -5.77
C ALA A 55 7.40 1.04 -5.36
N GLN A 56 8.26 2.04 -5.46
CA GLN A 56 7.87 3.41 -5.12
C GLN A 56 6.81 3.93 -6.07
N GLU A 57 6.97 3.65 -7.34
CA GLU A 57 5.98 4.06 -8.34
C GLU A 57 4.62 3.41 -8.04
N ALA A 58 4.63 2.13 -7.67
CA ALA A 58 3.40 1.44 -7.34
C ALA A 58 2.70 2.08 -6.16
N MET A 59 3.45 2.47 -5.13
CA MET A 59 2.86 3.10 -3.96
C MET A 59 2.29 4.47 -4.30
N LEU A 60 3.00 5.23 -5.14
CA LEU A 60 2.50 6.53 -5.55
C LEU A 60 1.20 6.39 -6.33
N ARG A 61 1.10 5.38 -7.17
CA ARG A 61 -0.13 5.13 -7.91
C ARG A 61 -1.26 4.73 -6.97
N LEU A 62 -0.95 3.90 -5.99
CA LEU A 62 -1.96 3.50 -5.02
C LEU A 62 -2.53 4.73 -4.30
N TRP A 63 -1.67 5.62 -3.86
CA TRP A 63 -2.12 6.83 -3.18
C TRP A 63 -2.98 7.69 -4.10
N ARG A 64 -2.62 7.72 -5.37
CA ARG A 64 -3.34 8.57 -6.34
C ARG A 64 -4.73 8.02 -6.61
N VAL A 65 -4.88 6.70 -6.68
CA VAL A 65 -6.17 6.12 -7.01
C VAL A 65 -7.04 5.83 -5.79
N ALA A 66 -6.48 5.88 -4.59
CA ALA A 66 -7.24 5.55 -3.39
C ALA A 66 -8.52 6.39 -3.25
N PRO A 67 -8.48 7.71 -3.47
CA PRO A 67 -9.72 8.49 -3.38
C PRO A 67 -10.76 8.05 -4.40
N GLU A 68 -10.32 7.66 -5.59
CA GLU A 68 -11.24 7.19 -6.62
C GLU A 68 -11.84 5.86 -6.23
N TRP A 69 -11.04 5.01 -5.62
CA TRP A 69 -11.52 3.72 -5.15
C TRP A 69 -12.65 3.91 -4.15
N ARG A 70 -12.46 4.84 -3.24
CA ARG A 70 -13.48 5.11 -2.22
C ARG A 70 -14.75 5.66 -2.88
N ALA A 71 -14.59 6.54 -3.84
CA ALA A 71 -15.75 7.10 -4.54
C ALA A 71 -16.49 6.02 -5.31
N GLY A 72 -15.75 5.11 -5.93
CA GLY A 72 -16.38 4.01 -6.66
C GLY A 72 -17.11 3.06 -5.75
N GLU A 73 -16.62 2.94 -4.53
CA GLU A 73 -17.25 2.06 -3.54
C GLU A 73 -18.53 2.66 -3.00
N ALA A 74 -18.57 3.96 -2.90
CA ALA A 74 -19.75 4.63 -2.38
C ALA A 74 -20.90 4.52 -3.35
#